data_aa06022b77c7ca8a7ea66671a64124d9
#
_entry.id   aa06022b77c7ca8a7ea66671a64124d9
#
_cell.length_a   1.000
_cell.length_b   1.000
_cell.length_c   1.000
_cell.angle_alpha   90.00
_cell.angle_beta   90.00
_cell.angle_gamma   90.00
#
_symmetry.space_group_name_H-M   'P 1'
#
loop_
_entity.id
_entity.type
_entity.pdbx_description
1 polymer ?
#
loop_
_entity_poly.entity_id
_entity_poly.type
_entity_poly.pdbx_seq_one_letter_code
_entity_poly.pdbx_strand_id
1 'polypeptide(L)'
;ETPATVNGADLAAERAALLLRMGESVAARWMVQQVDYDRASRAMVVAAQQVYLANADPAGLCAYVPAGLAHGNEHVWRLSAGICSGFSGEAGPAGWAISRVRSSGKVTAFDIRLAERVLGATGAGRRSTTIEWDGVDNLTDWRFGMATATGVGIPENLLKTASPQIRSWTVL
;
A
#
# COMPACT_ATOMS: atom_id res chain seq x y z
N GLU A 1 10.88 0.11 38.13
CA GLU A 1 10.50 -0.33 36.76
C GLU A 1 10.82 0.80 35.81
N THR A 2 11.90 0.66 35.04
CA THR A 2 12.21 1.57 33.93
C THR A 2 11.12 1.43 32.89
N PRO A 3 10.47 2.52 32.45
CA PRO A 3 9.51 2.44 31.35
C PRO A 3 10.22 1.83 30.15
N ALA A 4 9.56 0.86 29.50
CA ALA A 4 10.05 0.25 28.28
C ALA A 4 10.49 1.37 27.34
N THR A 5 11.75 1.37 26.95
CA THR A 5 12.30 2.37 26.02
C THR A 5 11.47 2.31 24.75
N VAL A 6 10.73 3.39 24.47
CA VAL A 6 9.96 3.52 23.22
C VAL A 6 10.96 3.35 22.08
N ASN A 7 10.80 2.31 21.29
CA ASN A 7 11.63 2.09 20.11
C ASN A 7 11.50 3.32 19.20
N GLY A 8 12.60 3.88 18.73
CA GLY A 8 12.58 5.04 17.83
C GLY A 8 11.72 4.82 16.57
N ALA A 9 11.63 3.57 16.09
CA ALA A 9 10.74 3.17 15.01
C ALA A 9 9.26 3.32 15.38
N ASP A 10 8.86 2.98 16.60
CA ASP A 10 7.47 3.11 17.05
C ASP A 10 7.09 4.59 17.20
N LEU A 11 7.99 5.42 17.71
CA LEU A 11 7.76 6.86 17.79
C LEU A 11 7.62 7.50 16.42
N ALA A 12 8.43 7.10 15.45
CA ALA A 12 8.32 7.55 14.06
C ALA A 12 7.01 7.08 13.41
N ALA A 13 6.57 5.85 13.69
CA ALA A 13 5.29 5.32 13.24
C ALA A 13 4.10 6.14 13.76
N GLU A 14 4.09 6.46 15.05
CA GLU A 14 3.04 7.29 15.68
C GLU A 14 3.00 8.70 15.09
N ARG A 15 4.17 9.31 14.88
CA ARG A 15 4.27 10.62 14.24
C ARG A 15 3.76 10.59 12.79
N ALA A 16 4.15 9.58 12.02
CA ALA A 16 3.68 9.40 10.65
C ALA A 16 2.15 9.21 10.61
N ALA A 17 1.59 8.39 11.50
CA ALA A 17 0.15 8.20 11.61
C ALA A 17 -0.59 9.49 11.99
N LEU A 18 -0.02 10.32 12.87
CA LEU A 18 -0.59 11.61 13.23
C LEU A 18 -0.60 12.56 12.02
N LEU A 19 0.53 12.67 11.31
CA LEU A 19 0.64 13.50 10.11
C LEU A 19 -0.36 13.07 9.04
N LEU A 20 -0.55 11.77 8.82
CA LEU A 20 -1.57 11.27 7.89
C LEU A 20 -2.99 11.70 8.29
N ARG A 21 -3.33 11.66 9.58
CA ARG A 21 -4.64 12.14 10.06
C ARG A 21 -4.84 13.64 9.85
N MET A 22 -3.76 14.39 9.82
CA MET A 22 -3.75 15.84 9.53
C MET A 22 -3.77 16.16 8.02
N GLY A 23 -3.72 15.15 7.15
CA GLY A 23 -3.62 15.31 5.71
C GLY A 23 -2.20 15.58 5.20
N GLU A 24 -1.20 15.56 6.09
CA GLU A 24 0.21 15.85 5.78
C GLU A 24 0.94 14.58 5.26
N SER A 25 0.48 14.03 4.14
CA SER A 25 0.98 12.74 3.61
C SER A 25 2.45 12.80 3.21
N VAL A 26 2.92 13.93 2.68
CA VAL A 26 4.32 14.13 2.30
C VAL A 26 5.22 14.17 3.53
N ALA A 27 4.83 14.90 4.58
CA ALA A 27 5.58 14.95 5.84
C ALA A 27 5.60 13.58 6.53
N ALA A 28 4.49 12.83 6.49
CA ALA A 28 4.43 11.45 6.98
C ALA A 28 5.41 10.53 6.23
N ARG A 29 5.54 10.68 4.91
CA ARG A 29 6.51 9.95 4.09
C ARG A 29 7.95 10.23 4.54
N TRP A 30 8.29 11.47 4.81
CA TRP A 30 9.62 11.82 5.33
C TRP A 30 9.92 11.12 6.66
N MET A 31 8.95 11.02 7.55
CA MET A 31 9.11 10.30 8.82
C MET A 31 9.44 8.83 8.61
N VAL A 32 8.71 8.17 7.73
CA VAL A 32 8.91 6.74 7.42
C VAL A 32 10.28 6.51 6.76
N GLN A 33 10.72 7.40 5.89
CA GLN A 33 12.01 7.29 5.19
C GLN A 33 13.25 7.45 6.10
N GLN A 34 13.08 8.03 7.29
CA GLN A 34 14.17 8.17 8.25
C GLN A 34 14.42 6.90 9.09
N VAL A 35 13.55 5.93 9.01
CA VAL A 35 13.65 4.69 9.79
C VAL A 35 14.28 3.59 8.95
N ASP A 36 15.23 2.87 9.57
CA ASP A 36 15.81 1.69 8.98
C ASP A 36 14.74 0.59 8.83
N TYR A 37 14.40 0.26 7.58
CA TYR A 37 13.37 -0.73 7.27
C TYR A 37 13.71 -2.15 7.73
N ASP A 38 15.02 -2.50 7.90
CA ASP A 38 15.46 -3.79 8.41
C ASP A 38 15.09 -3.98 9.89
N ARG A 39 14.81 -2.87 10.59
CA ARG A 39 14.39 -2.84 11.98
C ARG A 39 12.95 -2.40 12.17
N ALA A 40 12.17 -2.45 11.11
CA ALA A 40 10.78 -2.00 11.15
C ALA A 40 9.96 -2.82 12.15
N SER A 41 9.38 -2.13 13.14
CA SER A 41 8.40 -2.71 14.05
C SER A 41 7.08 -2.96 13.32
N ARG A 42 6.18 -3.72 13.97
CA ARG A 42 4.82 -3.90 13.43
C ARG A 42 4.11 -2.55 13.24
N ALA A 43 4.26 -1.62 14.17
CA ALA A 43 3.67 -0.29 14.07
C ALA A 43 4.23 0.47 12.86
N MET A 44 5.55 0.38 12.64
CA MET A 44 6.20 1.00 11.48
C MET A 44 5.74 0.37 10.15
N VAL A 45 5.57 -0.94 10.08
CA VAL A 45 5.06 -1.63 8.88
C VAL A 45 3.65 -1.14 8.53
N VAL A 46 2.78 -0.96 9.51
CA VAL A 46 1.41 -0.43 9.32
C VAL A 46 1.47 1.03 8.86
N ALA A 47 2.28 1.85 9.51
CA ALA A 47 2.44 3.26 9.15
C ALA A 47 3.02 3.41 7.73
N ALA A 48 4.06 2.64 7.38
CA ALA A 48 4.67 2.65 6.05
C ALA A 48 3.66 2.27 4.97
N GLN A 49 2.86 1.23 5.19
CA GLN A 49 1.80 0.84 4.25
C GLN A 49 0.85 2.01 3.99
N GLN A 50 0.31 2.62 5.04
CA GLN A 50 -0.63 3.74 4.91
C GLN A 50 0.01 4.96 4.25
N VAL A 51 1.24 5.29 4.63
CA VAL A 51 1.98 6.45 4.08
C VAL A 51 2.22 6.30 2.59
N TYR A 52 2.74 5.14 2.14
CA TYR A 52 3.03 4.94 0.72
C TYR A 52 1.75 4.85 -0.12
N LEU A 53 0.69 4.24 0.40
CA LEU A 53 -0.60 4.21 -0.28
C LEU A 53 -1.25 5.61 -0.35
N ALA A 54 -1.17 6.41 0.71
CA ALA A 54 -1.66 7.79 0.72
C ALA A 54 -0.92 8.69 -0.30
N ASN A 55 0.36 8.41 -0.53
CA ASN A 55 1.18 9.11 -1.53
C ASN A 55 1.13 8.49 -2.93
N ALA A 56 0.24 7.51 -3.17
CA ALA A 56 0.15 6.79 -4.44
C ALA A 56 1.52 6.25 -4.92
N ASP A 57 2.33 5.75 -3.99
CA ASP A 57 3.69 5.29 -4.22
C ASP A 57 3.83 3.78 -3.94
N PRO A 58 3.38 2.90 -4.85
CA PRO A 58 3.53 1.46 -4.66
C PRO A 58 4.98 0.99 -4.60
N ALA A 59 5.92 1.73 -5.20
CA ALA A 59 7.34 1.38 -5.16
C ALA A 59 7.94 1.57 -3.76
N GLY A 60 7.46 2.55 -3.01
CA GLY A 60 7.89 2.78 -1.63
C GLY A 60 7.61 1.61 -0.68
N LEU A 61 6.62 0.77 -0.99
CA LEU A 61 6.33 -0.44 -0.21
C LEU A 61 7.45 -1.47 -0.30
N CYS A 62 8.27 -1.45 -1.36
CA CYS A 62 9.21 -2.54 -1.66
C CYS A 62 10.27 -2.76 -0.57
N ALA A 63 10.79 -1.69 0.02
CA ALA A 63 11.73 -1.79 1.12
C ALA A 63 11.14 -2.50 2.36
N TYR A 64 9.83 -2.39 2.55
CA TYR A 64 9.11 -2.95 3.70
C TYR A 64 8.53 -4.34 3.46
N VAL A 65 8.63 -4.93 2.26
CA VAL A 65 8.04 -6.24 1.94
C VAL A 65 8.47 -7.34 2.92
N PRO A 66 9.76 -7.51 3.27
CA PRO A 66 10.17 -8.55 4.21
C PRO A 66 9.51 -8.40 5.59
N ALA A 67 9.56 -7.20 6.16
CA ALA A 67 8.93 -6.91 7.45
C ALA A 67 7.40 -6.97 7.37
N GLY A 68 6.82 -6.54 6.25
CA GLY A 68 5.39 -6.59 5.97
C GLY A 68 4.84 -8.02 5.94
N LEU A 69 5.55 -8.94 5.31
CA LEU A 69 5.18 -10.36 5.29
C LEU A 69 5.29 -11.01 6.67
N ALA A 70 6.21 -10.53 7.53
CA ALA A 70 6.39 -11.04 8.88
C ALA A 70 5.36 -10.48 9.88
N HIS A 71 4.95 -9.22 9.75
CA HIS A 71 4.22 -8.49 10.78
C HIS A 71 2.94 -7.79 10.32
N GLY A 72 2.74 -7.64 9.02
CA GLY A 72 1.65 -6.84 8.43
C GLY A 72 0.44 -7.66 7.99
N ASN A 73 -0.41 -7.01 7.18
CA ASN A 73 -1.49 -7.70 6.48
C ASN A 73 -0.91 -8.58 5.37
N GLU A 74 -0.92 -9.87 5.57
CA GLU A 74 -0.30 -10.85 4.68
C GLU A 74 -0.71 -10.67 3.21
N HIS A 75 -1.98 -10.36 2.94
CA HIS A 75 -2.48 -10.28 1.56
C HIS A 75 -2.00 -9.04 0.83
N VAL A 76 -2.03 -7.89 1.49
CA VAL A 76 -1.49 -6.64 0.95
C VAL A 76 -0.01 -6.79 0.66
N TRP A 77 0.76 -7.33 1.60
CA TRP A 77 2.20 -7.50 1.46
C TRP A 77 2.59 -8.56 0.43
N ARG A 78 1.78 -9.59 0.23
CA ARG A 78 1.98 -10.56 -0.86
C ARG A 78 1.72 -9.94 -2.23
N LEU A 79 0.68 -9.10 -2.37
CA LEU A 79 0.45 -8.33 -3.60
C LEU A 79 1.60 -7.33 -3.84
N SER A 80 2.03 -6.64 -2.79
CA SER A 80 3.18 -5.72 -2.86
C SER A 80 4.45 -6.43 -3.30
N ALA A 81 4.74 -7.63 -2.78
CA ALA A 81 5.89 -8.43 -3.21
C ALA A 81 5.85 -8.74 -4.71
N GLY A 82 4.68 -9.10 -5.25
CA GLY A 82 4.51 -9.31 -6.68
C GLY A 82 4.76 -8.03 -7.49
N ILE A 83 4.23 -6.89 -7.04
CA ILE A 83 4.47 -5.58 -7.68
C ILE A 83 5.96 -5.23 -7.65
N CYS A 84 6.62 -5.46 -6.52
CA CYS A 84 8.06 -5.16 -6.36
C CYS A 84 8.95 -6.03 -7.25
N SER A 85 8.63 -7.31 -7.44
CA SER A 85 9.28 -8.15 -8.45
C SER A 85 9.12 -7.55 -9.86
N GLY A 86 7.95 -6.99 -10.17
CA GLY A 86 7.70 -6.30 -11.43
C GLY A 86 8.57 -5.04 -11.60
N PHE A 87 8.72 -4.23 -10.55
CA PHE A 87 9.62 -3.07 -10.58
C PHE A 87 11.08 -3.45 -10.76
N SER A 88 11.49 -4.63 -10.27
CA SER A 88 12.83 -5.19 -10.50
C SER A 88 13.00 -5.85 -11.88
N GLY A 89 11.98 -5.83 -12.73
CA GLY A 89 12.00 -6.46 -14.06
C GLY A 89 11.77 -7.98 -14.04
N GLU A 90 11.38 -8.55 -12.91
CA GLU A 90 11.18 -9.98 -12.73
C GLU A 90 9.73 -10.40 -13.01
N ALA A 91 9.34 -10.41 -14.30
CA ALA A 91 7.96 -10.68 -14.71
C ALA A 91 7.44 -12.07 -14.28
N GLY A 92 8.28 -13.11 -14.29
CA GLY A 92 7.93 -14.46 -13.86
C GLY A 92 7.56 -14.52 -12.38
N PRO A 93 8.45 -14.13 -11.46
CA PRO A 93 8.16 -14.01 -10.03
C PRO A 93 6.95 -13.13 -9.70
N ALA A 94 6.80 -11.98 -10.40
CA ALA A 94 5.66 -11.11 -10.24
C ALA A 94 4.33 -11.82 -10.57
N GLY A 95 4.24 -12.46 -11.73
CA GLY A 95 3.06 -13.20 -12.15
C GLY A 95 2.73 -14.36 -11.23
N TRP A 96 3.75 -15.09 -10.76
CA TRP A 96 3.57 -16.19 -9.82
C TRP A 96 3.04 -15.72 -8.46
N ALA A 97 3.56 -14.63 -7.91
CA ALA A 97 3.10 -14.07 -6.65
C ALA A 97 1.63 -13.67 -6.72
N ILE A 98 1.21 -12.97 -7.76
CA ILE A 98 -0.19 -12.59 -7.98
C ILE A 98 -1.09 -13.82 -8.15
N SER A 99 -0.65 -14.83 -8.90
CA SER A 99 -1.41 -16.07 -9.09
C SER A 99 -1.63 -16.81 -7.77
N ARG A 100 -0.64 -16.85 -6.90
CA ARG A 100 -0.78 -17.46 -5.55
C ARG A 100 -1.79 -16.73 -4.68
N VAL A 101 -1.77 -15.39 -4.69
CA VAL A 101 -2.78 -14.60 -3.96
C VAL A 101 -4.17 -14.88 -4.51
N ARG A 102 -4.32 -14.92 -5.84
CA ARG A 102 -5.60 -15.27 -6.50
C ARG A 102 -6.11 -16.64 -6.07
N SER A 103 -5.25 -17.65 -6.07
CA SER A 103 -5.60 -19.02 -5.70
C SER A 103 -5.99 -19.16 -4.23
N SER A 104 -5.57 -18.25 -3.36
CA SER A 104 -5.93 -18.26 -1.94
C SER A 104 -7.41 -17.99 -1.68
N GLY A 105 -8.09 -17.31 -2.61
CA GLY A 105 -9.48 -16.88 -2.47
C GLY A 105 -9.75 -15.84 -1.37
N LYS A 106 -8.70 -15.32 -0.74
CA LYS A 106 -8.79 -14.40 0.42
C LYS A 106 -8.75 -12.92 0.02
N VAL A 107 -8.45 -12.63 -1.24
CA VAL A 107 -8.36 -11.27 -1.79
C VAL A 107 -9.38 -11.12 -2.90
N THR A 108 -10.03 -9.98 -2.97
CA THR A 108 -11.03 -9.74 -4.01
C THR A 108 -10.40 -9.68 -5.39
N ALA A 109 -11.15 -10.10 -6.41
CA ALA A 109 -10.70 -10.01 -7.79
C ALA A 109 -10.39 -8.55 -8.19
N PHE A 110 -11.08 -7.59 -7.59
CA PHE A 110 -10.85 -6.17 -7.80
C PHE A 110 -9.46 -5.73 -7.31
N ASP A 111 -9.08 -6.10 -6.08
CA ASP A 111 -7.77 -5.73 -5.51
C ASP A 111 -6.61 -6.37 -6.28
N ILE A 112 -6.83 -7.59 -6.80
CA ILE A 112 -5.87 -8.26 -7.69
C ILE A 112 -5.74 -7.51 -9.02
N ARG A 113 -6.85 -7.07 -9.63
CA ARG A 113 -6.81 -6.29 -10.88
C ARG A 113 -6.06 -4.97 -10.72
N LEU A 114 -6.19 -4.30 -9.56
CA LEU A 114 -5.39 -3.10 -9.26
C LEU A 114 -3.89 -3.41 -9.24
N ALA A 115 -3.47 -4.52 -8.60
CA ALA A 115 -2.08 -4.95 -8.62
C ALA A 115 -1.59 -5.26 -10.05
N GLU A 116 -2.39 -5.96 -10.85
CA GLU A 116 -2.09 -6.26 -12.25
C GLU A 116 -1.97 -5.00 -13.10
N ARG A 117 -2.76 -3.97 -12.82
CA ARG A 117 -2.65 -2.68 -13.50
C ARG A 117 -1.32 -1.99 -13.18
N VAL A 118 -0.88 -2.00 -11.93
CA VAL A 118 0.44 -1.49 -11.55
C VAL A 118 1.54 -2.27 -12.27
N LEU A 119 1.46 -3.59 -12.31
CA LEU A 119 2.41 -4.45 -13.05
C LEU A 119 2.41 -4.15 -14.55
N GLY A 120 1.25 -3.89 -15.14
CA GLY A 120 1.14 -3.47 -16.55
C GLY A 120 1.91 -2.18 -16.83
N ALA A 121 1.90 -1.22 -15.90
CA ALA A 121 2.66 0.02 -16.01
C ALA A 121 4.18 -0.19 -15.92
N THR A 122 4.64 -1.23 -15.23
CA THR A 122 6.08 -1.60 -15.18
C THR A 122 6.57 -2.36 -16.40
N GLY A 123 5.67 -2.83 -17.25
CA GLY A 123 5.99 -3.73 -18.36
C GLY A 123 6.07 -5.21 -17.99
N ALA A 124 5.95 -5.56 -16.71
CA ALA A 124 6.00 -6.94 -16.23
C ALA A 124 4.65 -7.67 -16.30
N GLY A 125 3.57 -6.98 -16.67
CA GLY A 125 2.22 -7.52 -16.74
C GLY A 125 1.49 -7.19 -18.06
N ARG A 126 0.21 -7.55 -18.13
CA ARG A 126 -0.65 -7.18 -19.27
C ARG A 126 -0.88 -5.67 -19.29
N ARG A 127 -0.64 -5.03 -20.43
CA ARG A 127 -0.67 -3.57 -20.60
C ARG A 127 -2.05 -2.91 -20.44
N SER A 128 -3.15 -3.66 -20.51
CA SER A 128 -4.50 -3.09 -20.51
C SER A 128 -5.41 -3.82 -19.52
N THR A 129 -5.18 -3.64 -18.23
CA THR A 129 -6.17 -4.05 -17.24
C THR A 129 -7.15 -2.90 -17.04
N THR A 130 -8.38 -3.05 -17.52
CA THR A 130 -9.47 -2.11 -17.23
C THR A 130 -9.94 -2.29 -15.81
N ILE A 131 -10.11 -1.19 -15.09
CA ILE A 131 -10.65 -1.17 -13.73
C ILE A 131 -12.08 -0.66 -13.79
N GLU A 132 -13.00 -1.53 -13.45
CA GLU A 132 -14.43 -1.24 -13.30
C GLU A 132 -14.80 -1.32 -11.83
N TRP A 133 -15.46 -0.28 -11.31
CA TRP A 133 -15.80 -0.15 -9.90
C TRP A 133 -17.15 -0.78 -9.53
N ASP A 134 -17.79 -1.47 -10.47
CA ASP A 134 -19.09 -2.11 -10.24
C ASP A 134 -18.98 -3.17 -9.13
N GLY A 135 -19.89 -3.10 -8.16
CA GLY A 135 -19.90 -4.01 -7.02
C GLY A 135 -18.81 -3.74 -5.98
N VAL A 136 -18.12 -2.60 -6.04
CA VAL A 136 -17.16 -2.17 -5.01
C VAL A 136 -17.86 -1.25 -4.03
N ASP A 137 -17.99 -1.70 -2.78
CA ASP A 137 -18.78 -1.00 -1.75
C ASP A 137 -17.94 -0.08 -0.86
N ASN A 138 -16.61 -0.23 -0.85
CA ASN A 138 -15.73 0.51 0.03
C ASN A 138 -14.41 0.90 -0.64
N LEU A 139 -13.87 2.02 -0.22
CA LEU A 139 -12.54 2.49 -0.59
C LEU A 139 -11.57 2.17 0.56
N THR A 140 -10.68 1.19 0.32
CA THR A 140 -9.60 0.86 1.24
C THR A 140 -8.34 1.66 0.89
N ASP A 141 -7.36 1.68 1.81
CA ASP A 141 -6.04 2.29 1.58
C ASP A 141 -5.40 1.72 0.30
N TRP A 142 -5.46 0.39 0.13
CA TRP A 142 -4.96 -0.30 -1.07
C TRP A 142 -5.62 0.21 -2.35
N ARG A 143 -6.95 0.27 -2.36
CA ARG A 143 -7.73 0.71 -3.53
C ARG A 143 -7.44 2.15 -3.88
N PHE A 144 -7.39 3.02 -2.89
CA PHE A 144 -7.01 4.42 -3.06
C PHE A 144 -5.61 4.55 -3.67
N GLY A 145 -4.60 3.97 -3.04
CA GLY A 145 -3.20 4.10 -3.43
C GLY A 145 -2.93 3.53 -4.83
N MET A 146 -3.41 2.33 -5.13
CA MET A 146 -3.16 1.68 -6.41
C MET A 146 -3.94 2.32 -7.58
N ALA A 147 -5.18 2.75 -7.35
CA ALA A 147 -5.95 3.46 -8.36
C ALA A 147 -5.30 4.82 -8.69
N THR A 148 -4.97 5.60 -7.67
CA THR A 148 -4.33 6.90 -7.83
C THR A 148 -2.97 6.78 -8.51
N ALA A 149 -2.13 5.82 -8.11
CA ALA A 149 -0.82 5.57 -8.71
C ALA A 149 -0.87 5.24 -10.22
N THR A 150 -1.98 4.68 -10.68
CA THR A 150 -2.16 4.27 -12.08
C THR A 150 -3.12 5.17 -12.86
N GLY A 151 -3.52 6.30 -12.29
CA GLY A 151 -4.41 7.27 -12.93
C GLY A 151 -5.84 6.75 -13.14
N VAL A 152 -6.28 5.77 -12.35
CA VAL A 152 -7.65 5.28 -12.37
C VAL A 152 -8.54 6.23 -11.57
N GLY A 153 -9.56 6.77 -12.21
CA GLY A 153 -10.56 7.62 -11.54
C GLY A 153 -11.30 6.83 -10.46
N ILE A 154 -11.41 7.41 -9.26
CA ILE A 154 -12.18 6.83 -8.16
C ILE A 154 -13.56 7.44 -8.17
N PRO A 155 -14.64 6.65 -8.14
CA PRO A 155 -16.02 7.16 -8.10
C PRO A 155 -16.26 8.08 -6.89
N GLU A 156 -16.97 9.16 -7.12
CA GLU A 156 -17.25 10.19 -6.09
C GLU A 156 -18.02 9.63 -4.89
N ASN A 157 -18.93 8.69 -5.12
CA ASN A 157 -19.68 8.03 -4.04
C ASN A 157 -18.74 7.24 -3.10
N LEU A 158 -17.69 6.59 -3.62
CA LEU A 158 -16.72 5.88 -2.79
C LEU A 158 -15.82 6.86 -2.03
N LEU A 159 -15.43 7.98 -2.63
CA LEU A 159 -14.69 9.04 -1.93
C LEU A 159 -15.50 9.64 -0.79
N LYS A 160 -16.79 9.89 -1.00
CA LYS A 160 -17.69 10.47 0.03
C LYS A 160 -17.91 9.53 1.23
N THR A 161 -17.96 8.23 0.97
CA THR A 161 -18.18 7.20 2.00
C THR A 161 -16.89 6.63 2.60
N ALA A 162 -15.74 7.03 2.09
CA ALA A 162 -14.43 6.61 2.59
C ALA A 162 -14.22 7.04 4.05
N SER A 163 -13.29 6.36 4.71
CA SER A 163 -12.86 6.72 6.07
C SER A 163 -12.40 8.19 6.13
N PRO A 164 -12.53 8.87 7.28
CA PRO A 164 -12.01 10.24 7.43
C PRO A 164 -10.54 10.36 7.06
N GLN A 165 -9.75 9.34 7.35
CA GLN A 165 -8.32 9.29 7.00
C GLN A 165 -8.12 9.32 5.48
N ILE A 166 -8.79 8.45 4.71
CA ILE A 166 -8.66 8.44 3.24
C ILE A 166 -9.15 9.76 2.65
N ARG A 167 -10.23 10.31 3.19
CA ARG A 167 -10.73 11.63 2.75
C ARG A 167 -9.71 12.74 2.95
N SER A 168 -8.91 12.71 4.02
CA SER A 168 -7.86 13.70 4.24
C SER A 168 -6.72 13.62 3.20
N TRP A 169 -6.55 12.47 2.54
CA TRP A 169 -5.56 12.30 1.48
C TRP A 169 -5.98 12.91 0.14
N THR A 170 -7.27 13.21 -0.03
CA THR A 170 -7.81 13.77 -1.29
C THR A 170 -7.83 15.30 -1.32
N VAL A 171 -7.45 15.98 -0.25
CA VAL A 171 -7.50 17.44 -0.08
C VAL A 171 -6.21 18.12 -0.57
N LEU A 172 -5.63 17.66 -1.66
CA LEU A 172 -4.48 18.33 -2.30
C LEU A 172 -4.87 18.86 -3.68
#